data_703e36c9c8f61417aa85e22365111c0e
#
_entry.id   703e36c9c8f61417aa85e22365111c0e
#
_cell.length_a   1.000
_cell.length_b   1.000
_cell.length_c   1.000
_cell.angle_alpha   90.00
_cell.angle_beta   90.00
_cell.angle_gamma   90.00
#
_symmetry.space_group_name_H-M   'P 1'
#
loop_
_entity.id
_entity.type
_entity.pdbx_description
1 polymer ?
#
loop_
_entity_poly.entity_id
_entity_poly.type
_entity_poly.pdbx_seq_one_letter_code
_entity_poly.pdbx_strand_id
1 'polypeptide(L)'
;MLGAASALASDVEGGGYVTSMRAQRIHPAAYGALVEALARIYWFKKDLIKFLRLRASEQPELVAGLTFEDYKIAFAEEFVDRLMADEDRYRDLTLSIMLEISQMESFPSLKRQPDAEKLLAQANDAVADLRTWTERFQGLMEERARVEAQQAQHEERAKHRRGLSQRLAELKEEFLRLELDADRQRAGRAFEPFLHSLFDLFDMQPRLGYDLEFQQIDGSITYDTDDYVLEAKWLKGAVEAGPLLLFNEKVRRKGKNALGLFISVNGFSSGAKAAFHEGTAFLTMEGTDLFCVLDDRVRLDDLLSRKKRHANDTGDCYFPAHLMLD
;
A
#
# COMPACT_ATOMS: atom_id res chain seq x y z
N MET A 1 5.14 -13.23 59.12
CA MET A 1 5.63 -11.91 58.77
C MET A 1 5.81 -11.93 57.26
N LEU A 2 4.80 -11.62 56.50
CA LEU A 2 4.40 -10.32 55.93
C LEU A 2 5.57 -9.62 55.21
N GLY A 3 5.52 -9.59 53.88
CA GLY A 3 6.33 -8.81 52.98
C GLY A 3 5.69 -8.83 51.60
N ALA A 4 4.79 -7.87 51.37
CA ALA A 4 4.11 -7.63 50.09
C ALA A 4 5.10 -7.10 49.07
N ALA A 5 5.15 -7.66 47.85
CA ALA A 5 5.80 -7.07 46.71
C ALA A 5 4.71 -6.51 45.78
N SER A 6 4.71 -5.19 45.72
CA SER A 6 3.87 -4.33 44.89
C SER A 6 4.20 -4.50 43.41
N ALA A 7 3.18 -4.74 42.62
CA ALA A 7 3.20 -4.67 41.17
C ALA A 7 3.33 -3.20 40.72
N LEU A 8 4.34 -2.90 39.94
CA LEU A 8 4.41 -1.68 39.14
C LEU A 8 3.99 -2.05 37.70
N ALA A 9 2.73 -1.78 37.42
CA ALA A 9 2.24 -1.68 36.05
C ALA A 9 2.76 -0.36 35.46
N SER A 10 3.61 -0.44 34.45
CA SER A 10 4.01 0.72 33.66
C SER A 10 2.93 0.97 32.62
N ASP A 11 2.06 1.93 32.92
CA ASP A 11 1.18 2.57 31.96
C ASP A 11 2.04 3.31 30.95
N VAL A 12 2.08 2.77 29.73
CA VAL A 12 2.62 3.49 28.57
C VAL A 12 1.52 4.48 28.13
N GLU A 13 1.58 5.69 28.66
CA GLU A 13 0.81 6.83 28.17
C GLU A 13 1.28 7.23 26.76
N GLY A 14 0.73 6.57 25.73
CA GLY A 14 0.83 6.96 24.34
C GLY A 14 -0.18 8.04 23.92
N GLY A 15 -0.83 8.73 24.88
CA GLY A 15 -1.92 9.70 24.64
C GLY A 15 -1.54 11.17 24.72
N GLY A 16 -0.28 11.52 24.99
CA GLY A 16 0.11 12.88 25.38
C GLY A 16 0.46 13.87 24.28
N TYR A 17 0.65 13.46 23.04
CA TYR A 17 1.12 14.37 21.97
C TYR A 17 0.02 14.89 21.03
N VAL A 18 -1.17 14.33 21.05
CA VAL A 18 -2.27 14.75 20.14
C VAL A 18 -3.12 15.89 20.73
N THR A 19 -3.10 16.12 22.04
CA THR A 19 -4.02 17.06 22.72
C THR A 19 -3.43 18.47 22.94
N SER A 20 -2.19 18.76 22.56
CA SER A 20 -1.54 20.05 22.81
C SER A 20 -1.36 20.96 21.58
N MET A 21 -1.83 20.60 20.43
CA MET A 21 -1.95 21.53 19.30
C MET A 21 -3.37 22.14 19.27
N ARG A 22 -3.76 22.90 20.30
CA ARG A 22 -4.79 23.93 20.14
C ARG A 22 -4.35 24.78 18.95
N ALA A 23 -5.12 24.71 17.89
CA ALA A 23 -4.83 25.30 16.60
C ALA A 23 -4.37 26.76 16.80
N GLN A 24 -3.12 27.05 16.46
CA GLN A 24 -2.57 28.40 16.57
C GLN A 24 -3.45 29.34 15.73
N ARG A 25 -4.04 30.35 16.34
CA ARG A 25 -4.93 31.32 15.64
C ARG A 25 -4.18 32.01 14.52
N ILE A 26 -4.90 32.31 13.45
CA ILE A 26 -4.36 33.12 12.35
C ILE A 26 -4.10 34.52 12.89
N HIS A 27 -2.90 35.05 12.63
CA HIS A 27 -2.56 36.38 13.09
C HIS A 27 -3.47 37.43 12.42
N PRO A 28 -4.03 38.41 13.16
CA PRO A 28 -4.94 39.43 12.56
C PRO A 28 -4.34 40.15 11.36
N ALA A 29 -3.05 40.43 11.33
CA ALA A 29 -2.39 41.03 10.17
C ALA A 29 -2.40 40.16 8.93
N ALA A 30 -2.48 38.84 9.07
CA ALA A 30 -2.60 37.92 7.93
C ALA A 30 -3.98 38.06 7.24
N TYR A 31 -5.03 38.34 8.00
CA TYR A 31 -6.35 38.65 7.44
C TYR A 31 -6.32 39.99 6.67
N GLY A 32 -5.62 41.00 7.23
CA GLY A 32 -5.41 42.27 6.51
C GLY A 32 -4.65 42.10 5.18
N ALA A 33 -3.58 41.30 5.20
CA ALA A 33 -2.83 40.97 3.99
C ALA A 33 -3.70 40.20 2.97
N LEU A 34 -4.60 39.32 3.44
CA LEU A 34 -5.56 38.63 2.58
C LEU A 34 -6.54 39.61 1.89
N VAL A 35 -7.09 40.58 2.63
CA VAL A 35 -7.96 41.62 2.08
C VAL A 35 -7.24 42.40 0.99
N GLU A 36 -6.04 42.92 1.26
CA GLU A 36 -5.23 43.65 0.28
C GLU A 36 -4.93 42.81 -0.96
N ALA A 37 -4.53 41.57 -0.80
CA ALA A 37 -4.24 40.68 -1.90
C ALA A 37 -5.50 40.47 -2.77
N LEU A 38 -6.63 40.09 -2.16
CA LEU A 38 -7.91 39.92 -2.87
C LEU A 38 -8.33 41.17 -3.63
N ALA A 39 -8.13 42.36 -3.03
CA ALA A 39 -8.49 43.64 -3.67
C ALA A 39 -7.55 44.02 -4.84
N ARG A 40 -6.28 43.58 -4.83
CA ARG A 40 -5.26 43.98 -5.83
C ARG A 40 -5.10 43.01 -7.00
N ILE A 41 -5.26 41.68 -6.79
CA ILE A 41 -4.99 40.67 -7.81
C ILE A 41 -6.07 40.61 -8.93
N TYR A 42 -7.27 41.08 -8.69
CA TYR A 42 -8.36 41.14 -9.65
C TYR A 42 -8.67 42.57 -10.09
N TRP A 43 -8.72 42.84 -11.37
CA TRP A 43 -9.21 44.12 -11.88
C TRP A 43 -10.71 44.24 -11.74
N PHE A 44 -11.45 43.25 -12.23
CA PHE A 44 -12.90 43.24 -12.21
C PHE A 44 -13.45 42.57 -10.96
N LYS A 45 -14.38 43.21 -10.26
CA LYS A 45 -15.09 42.68 -9.11
C LYS A 45 -15.73 41.31 -9.38
N LYS A 46 -16.30 41.13 -10.59
CA LYS A 46 -16.90 39.86 -11.01
C LYS A 46 -15.94 38.67 -10.93
N ASP A 47 -14.66 38.88 -11.21
CA ASP A 47 -13.66 37.83 -11.20
C ASP A 47 -13.30 37.43 -9.76
N LEU A 48 -13.20 38.42 -8.86
CA LEU A 48 -13.07 38.20 -7.42
C LEU A 48 -14.27 37.40 -6.87
N ILE A 49 -15.50 37.84 -7.21
CA ILE A 49 -16.71 37.13 -6.75
C ILE A 49 -16.76 35.72 -7.26
N LYS A 50 -16.39 35.48 -8.52
CA LYS A 50 -16.33 34.12 -9.09
C LYS A 50 -15.33 33.23 -8.34
N PHE A 51 -14.15 33.76 -8.04
CA PHE A 51 -13.14 33.08 -7.29
C PHE A 51 -13.67 32.71 -5.90
N LEU A 52 -14.19 33.67 -5.13
CA LEU A 52 -14.67 33.42 -3.77
C LEU A 52 -15.85 32.46 -3.72
N ARG A 53 -16.80 32.53 -4.67
CA ARG A 53 -17.89 31.55 -4.79
C ARG A 53 -17.41 30.15 -5.06
N LEU A 54 -16.37 29.99 -5.85
CA LEU A 54 -15.79 28.69 -6.14
C LEU A 54 -15.13 28.08 -4.89
N ARG A 55 -14.40 28.92 -4.14
CA ARG A 55 -13.69 28.48 -2.93
C ARG A 55 -14.63 28.22 -1.76
N ALA A 56 -15.68 29.03 -1.60
CA ALA A 56 -16.70 28.88 -0.57
C ALA A 56 -17.91 28.06 -1.06
N SER A 57 -17.74 27.15 -2.02
CA SER A 57 -18.86 26.35 -2.57
C SER A 57 -19.54 25.47 -1.54
N GLU A 58 -18.80 24.98 -0.55
CA GLU A 58 -19.32 24.19 0.56
C GLU A 58 -19.86 25.05 1.72
N GLN A 59 -19.55 26.34 1.73
CA GLN A 59 -19.96 27.32 2.74
C GLN A 59 -20.62 28.55 2.07
N PRO A 60 -21.77 28.37 1.40
CA PRO A 60 -22.42 29.43 0.60
C PRO A 60 -22.81 30.64 1.45
N GLU A 61 -22.97 30.50 2.76
CA GLU A 61 -23.27 31.60 3.68
C GLU A 61 -22.18 32.68 3.72
N LEU A 62 -20.92 32.33 3.41
CA LEU A 62 -19.81 33.30 3.38
C LEU A 62 -19.97 34.34 2.26
N VAL A 63 -20.64 33.97 1.19
CA VAL A 63 -20.88 34.85 0.03
C VAL A 63 -22.35 35.29 -0.13
N ALA A 64 -23.26 34.72 0.67
CA ALA A 64 -24.66 35.05 0.67
C ALA A 64 -24.88 36.45 1.21
N GLY A 65 -25.71 37.26 0.50
CA GLY A 65 -26.09 38.62 0.92
C GLY A 65 -24.97 39.66 0.85
N LEU A 66 -23.79 39.32 0.29
CA LEU A 66 -22.76 40.33 0.00
C LEU A 66 -23.29 41.25 -1.08
N THR A 67 -23.24 42.58 -0.81
CA THR A 67 -23.75 43.60 -1.74
C THR A 67 -22.79 43.77 -2.91
N PHE A 68 -23.37 43.75 -4.13
CA PHE A 68 -22.58 43.92 -5.36
C PHE A 68 -22.37 45.36 -5.74
N GLU A 69 -22.94 46.30 -5.00
CA GLU A 69 -22.85 47.72 -5.27
C GLU A 69 -21.63 48.41 -4.66
N ASP A 70 -21.05 47.83 -3.60
CA ASP A 70 -19.90 48.41 -2.92
C ASP A 70 -18.59 48.27 -3.72
N TYR A 71 -17.60 49.04 -3.30
CA TYR A 71 -16.24 48.93 -3.86
C TYR A 71 -15.66 47.53 -3.64
N LYS A 72 -14.79 47.10 -4.55
CA LYS A 72 -14.17 45.79 -4.53
C LYS A 72 -13.46 45.45 -3.19
N ILE A 73 -12.82 46.47 -2.57
CA ILE A 73 -12.16 46.30 -1.29
C ILE A 73 -13.16 46.02 -0.17
N ALA A 74 -14.28 46.76 -0.10
CA ALA A 74 -15.31 46.52 0.91
C ALA A 74 -15.92 45.11 0.82
N PHE A 75 -16.04 44.60 -0.43
CA PHE A 75 -16.46 43.22 -0.66
C PHE A 75 -15.46 42.20 -0.13
N ALA A 76 -14.15 42.43 -0.30
CA ALA A 76 -13.09 41.58 0.24
C ALA A 76 -13.04 41.65 1.77
N GLU A 77 -13.18 42.84 2.35
CA GLU A 77 -13.25 43.08 3.80
C GLU A 77 -14.39 42.28 4.43
N GLU A 78 -15.62 42.45 3.93
CA GLU A 78 -16.80 41.77 4.46
C GLU A 78 -16.69 40.25 4.36
N PHE A 79 -16.11 39.71 3.28
CA PHE A 79 -15.86 38.27 3.15
C PHE A 79 -14.85 37.76 4.18
N VAL A 80 -13.74 38.51 4.37
CA VAL A 80 -12.68 38.12 5.32
C VAL A 80 -13.16 38.28 6.75
N ASP A 81 -13.98 39.30 7.07
CA ASP A 81 -14.59 39.47 8.37
C ASP A 81 -15.49 38.29 8.74
N ARG A 82 -16.24 37.75 7.79
CA ARG A 82 -17.04 36.53 8.00
C ARG A 82 -16.16 35.29 8.28
N LEU A 83 -15.03 35.16 7.60
CA LEU A 83 -14.06 34.10 7.89
C LEU A 83 -13.49 34.23 9.31
N MET A 84 -13.16 35.46 9.71
CA MET A 84 -12.57 35.77 11.02
C MET A 84 -13.60 35.61 12.15
N ALA A 85 -14.88 35.91 11.91
CA ALA A 85 -15.94 35.81 12.90
C ALA A 85 -16.14 34.40 13.47
N ASP A 86 -15.89 33.35 12.66
CA ASP A 86 -15.94 31.96 13.08
C ASP A 86 -14.67 31.24 12.58
N GLU A 87 -13.53 31.68 13.10
CA GLU A 87 -12.21 31.16 12.70
C GLU A 87 -12.10 29.64 12.89
N ASP A 88 -12.68 29.11 13.95
CA ASP A 88 -12.59 27.68 14.25
C ASP A 88 -13.26 26.84 13.13
N ARG A 89 -14.34 27.36 12.56
CA ARG A 89 -15.08 26.71 11.47
C ARG A 89 -14.43 26.92 10.11
N TYR A 90 -13.95 28.14 9.82
CA TYR A 90 -13.48 28.51 8.48
C TYR A 90 -11.96 28.54 8.33
N ARG A 91 -11.24 28.09 9.33
CA ARG A 91 -9.77 28.16 9.37
C ARG A 91 -9.12 27.48 8.18
N ASP A 92 -9.49 26.24 7.89
CA ASP A 92 -8.88 25.45 6.81
C ASP A 92 -9.18 26.07 5.45
N LEU A 93 -10.39 26.60 5.27
CA LEU A 93 -10.76 27.37 4.08
C LEU A 93 -9.93 28.66 3.97
N THR A 94 -9.79 29.40 5.07
CA THR A 94 -9.00 30.64 5.12
C THR A 94 -7.55 30.38 4.73
N LEU A 95 -6.91 29.36 5.34
CA LEU A 95 -5.53 28.99 5.05
C LEU A 95 -5.37 28.50 3.60
N SER A 96 -6.34 27.76 3.08
CA SER A 96 -6.34 27.31 1.69
C SER A 96 -6.41 28.49 0.70
N ILE A 97 -7.27 29.48 0.97
CA ILE A 97 -7.38 30.70 0.15
C ILE A 97 -6.08 31.53 0.24
N MET A 98 -5.55 31.74 1.45
CA MET A 98 -4.30 32.46 1.65
C MET A 98 -3.14 31.80 0.91
N LEU A 99 -3.02 30.47 0.99
CA LEU A 99 -1.97 29.71 0.34
C LEU A 99 -2.07 29.80 -1.18
N GLU A 100 -3.27 29.60 -1.73
CA GLU A 100 -3.48 29.68 -3.17
C GLU A 100 -3.12 31.08 -3.72
N ILE A 101 -3.54 32.15 -3.05
CA ILE A 101 -3.23 33.51 -3.47
C ILE A 101 -1.73 33.80 -3.33
N SER A 102 -1.08 33.33 -2.27
CA SER A 102 0.36 33.53 -2.05
C SER A 102 1.24 32.86 -3.12
N GLN A 103 0.69 31.88 -3.82
CA GLN A 103 1.36 31.16 -4.92
C GLN A 103 1.05 31.74 -6.31
N MET A 104 0.19 32.75 -6.40
CA MET A 104 -0.14 33.35 -7.69
C MET A 104 1.03 34.19 -8.24
N GLU A 105 1.44 33.88 -9.48
CA GLU A 105 2.52 34.57 -10.20
C GLU A 105 2.01 35.38 -11.39
N SER A 106 0.73 35.31 -11.73
CA SER A 106 0.19 35.95 -12.93
C SER A 106 -1.20 36.50 -12.71
N PHE A 107 -1.38 37.76 -13.14
CA PHE A 107 -2.62 38.54 -13.01
C PHE A 107 -3.13 39.01 -14.40
N PRO A 108 -3.75 38.12 -15.19
CA PRO A 108 -4.10 38.43 -16.59
C PRO A 108 -5.07 39.59 -16.75
N SER A 109 -5.95 39.83 -15.77
CA SER A 109 -6.91 40.96 -15.80
C SER A 109 -6.23 42.32 -15.64
N LEU A 110 -5.08 42.37 -14.96
CA LEU A 110 -4.32 43.61 -14.76
C LEU A 110 -3.43 43.93 -15.95
N LYS A 111 -2.86 42.91 -16.62
CA LYS A 111 -1.98 43.09 -17.79
C LYS A 111 -2.63 43.84 -18.96
N ARG A 112 -3.96 43.88 -19.00
CA ARG A 112 -4.73 44.50 -20.08
C ARG A 112 -5.16 45.95 -19.79
N GLN A 113 -4.72 46.51 -18.66
CA GLN A 113 -5.11 47.86 -18.23
C GLN A 113 -4.07 48.89 -18.66
N PRO A 114 -4.46 50.16 -18.85
CA PRO A 114 -3.54 51.23 -19.22
C PRO A 114 -2.35 51.39 -18.27
N ASP A 115 -2.58 51.21 -16.95
CA ASP A 115 -1.56 51.32 -15.89
C ASP A 115 -1.04 49.95 -15.44
N ALA A 116 -0.92 48.99 -16.36
CA ALA A 116 -0.63 47.60 -16.06
C ALA A 116 0.64 47.42 -15.20
N GLU A 117 1.70 48.15 -15.48
CA GLU A 117 2.97 48.06 -14.72
C GLU A 117 2.77 48.40 -13.23
N LYS A 118 2.11 49.49 -12.94
CA LYS A 118 1.80 49.92 -11.57
C LYS A 118 0.87 48.94 -10.87
N LEU A 119 -0.15 48.48 -11.57
CA LEU A 119 -1.13 47.53 -11.02
C LEU A 119 -0.50 46.16 -10.73
N LEU A 120 0.37 45.69 -11.61
CA LEU A 120 1.13 44.44 -11.40
C LEU A 120 2.09 44.57 -10.23
N ALA A 121 2.80 45.71 -10.07
CA ALA A 121 3.66 45.95 -8.94
C ALA A 121 2.87 45.86 -7.62
N GLN A 122 1.74 46.56 -7.53
CA GLN A 122 0.86 46.56 -6.34
C GLN A 122 0.29 45.16 -6.04
N ALA A 123 -0.05 44.37 -7.06
CA ALA A 123 -0.55 43.01 -6.88
C ALA A 123 0.58 42.09 -6.38
N ASN A 124 1.78 42.20 -6.95
CA ASN A 124 2.94 41.42 -6.50
C ASN A 124 3.35 41.74 -5.07
N ASP A 125 3.35 43.03 -4.70
CA ASP A 125 3.65 43.48 -3.34
C ASP A 125 2.63 42.89 -2.33
N ALA A 126 1.34 42.94 -2.64
CA ALA A 126 0.30 42.41 -1.78
C ALA A 126 0.37 40.86 -1.65
N VAL A 127 0.69 40.17 -2.75
CA VAL A 127 0.92 38.72 -2.70
C VAL A 127 2.19 38.37 -1.93
N ALA A 128 3.26 39.14 -2.06
CA ALA A 128 4.50 38.95 -1.33
C ALA A 128 4.29 39.14 0.18
N ASP A 129 3.53 40.17 0.60
CA ASP A 129 3.18 40.37 2.01
C ASP A 129 2.35 39.19 2.54
N LEU A 130 1.33 38.74 1.83
CA LEU A 130 0.54 37.58 2.21
C LEU A 130 1.41 36.31 2.30
N ARG A 131 2.41 36.14 1.43
CA ARG A 131 3.33 34.99 1.43
C ARG A 131 4.12 34.92 2.74
N THR A 132 4.56 36.04 3.28
CA THR A 132 5.29 36.04 4.58
C THR A 132 4.47 35.45 5.72
N TRP A 133 3.14 35.60 5.67
CA TRP A 133 2.24 35.02 6.66
C TRP A 133 1.93 33.54 6.40
N THR A 134 2.00 33.09 5.15
CA THR A 134 1.64 31.71 4.76
C THR A 134 2.81 30.72 4.80
N GLU A 135 4.05 31.17 4.68
CA GLU A 135 5.24 30.30 4.67
C GLU A 135 5.30 29.34 5.87
N ARG A 136 5.00 29.87 7.06
CA ARG A 136 4.99 29.04 8.29
C ARG A 136 3.85 28.01 8.30
N PHE A 137 2.69 28.35 7.74
CA PHE A 137 1.55 27.45 7.68
C PHE A 137 1.69 26.41 6.58
N GLN A 138 2.37 26.74 5.48
CA GLN A 138 2.65 25.82 4.39
C GLN A 138 3.45 24.61 4.90
N GLY A 139 4.52 24.83 5.63
CA GLY A 139 5.31 23.75 6.22
C GLY A 139 4.50 22.84 7.17
N LEU A 140 3.59 23.43 7.97
CA LEU A 140 2.71 22.66 8.84
C LEU A 140 1.66 21.84 8.07
N MET A 141 1.11 22.37 6.99
CA MET A 141 0.15 21.65 6.14
C MET A 141 0.82 20.50 5.37
N GLU A 142 2.02 20.73 4.83
CA GLU A 142 2.81 19.69 4.15
C GLU A 142 3.19 18.55 5.12
N GLU A 143 3.59 18.90 6.36
CA GLU A 143 3.92 17.88 7.37
C GLU A 143 2.69 17.08 7.79
N ARG A 144 1.52 17.73 7.97
CA ARG A 144 0.27 17.02 8.24
C ARG A 144 -0.10 16.07 7.09
N ALA A 145 -0.10 16.56 5.86
CA ALA A 145 -0.40 15.74 4.68
C ALA A 145 0.54 14.54 4.58
N ARG A 146 1.83 14.73 4.92
CA ARG A 146 2.81 13.66 4.97
C ARG A 146 2.50 12.63 6.05
N VAL A 147 2.14 13.07 7.26
CA VAL A 147 1.77 12.18 8.37
C VAL A 147 0.50 11.41 8.05
N GLU A 148 -0.53 12.08 7.53
CA GLU A 148 -1.78 11.44 7.12
C GLU A 148 -1.56 10.40 6.00
N ALA A 149 -0.75 10.73 5.01
CA ALA A 149 -0.39 9.79 3.94
C ALA A 149 0.37 8.57 4.49
N GLN A 150 1.28 8.77 5.45
CA GLN A 150 1.98 7.67 6.11
C GLN A 150 1.03 6.80 6.93
N GLN A 151 0.11 7.40 7.68
CA GLN A 151 -0.89 6.67 8.46
C GLN A 151 -1.80 5.85 7.55
N ALA A 152 -2.34 6.45 6.47
CA ALA A 152 -3.15 5.74 5.49
C ALA A 152 -2.40 4.55 4.86
N GLN A 153 -1.13 4.74 4.53
CA GLN A 153 -0.29 3.65 4.01
C GLN A 153 -0.05 2.54 5.04
N HIS A 154 0.15 2.90 6.31
CA HIS A 154 0.29 1.92 7.39
C HIS A 154 -1.00 1.13 7.62
N GLU A 155 -2.14 1.80 7.62
CA GLU A 155 -3.45 1.14 7.75
C GLU A 155 -3.74 0.18 6.60
N GLU A 156 -3.45 0.59 5.36
CA GLU A 156 -3.62 -0.25 4.18
C GLU A 156 -2.73 -1.51 4.24
N ARG A 157 -1.45 -1.34 4.60
CA ARG A 157 -0.55 -2.47 4.81
C ARG A 157 -1.01 -3.40 5.93
N ALA A 158 -1.56 -2.85 7.03
CA ALA A 158 -2.09 -3.64 8.13
C ALA A 158 -3.33 -4.42 7.72
N LYS A 159 -4.24 -3.83 6.94
CA LYS A 159 -5.41 -4.52 6.37
C LYS A 159 -5.00 -5.66 5.45
N HIS A 160 -4.08 -5.39 4.53
CA HIS A 160 -3.56 -6.41 3.61
C HIS A 160 -2.92 -7.58 4.36
N ARG A 161 -2.07 -7.30 5.36
CA ARG A 161 -1.44 -8.34 6.19
C ARG A 161 -2.46 -9.17 6.95
N ARG A 162 -3.48 -8.53 7.56
CA ARG A 162 -4.57 -9.27 8.26
C ARG A 162 -5.35 -10.18 7.31
N GLY A 163 -5.66 -9.71 6.11
CA GLY A 163 -6.33 -10.49 5.07
C GLY A 163 -5.51 -11.72 4.66
N LEU A 164 -4.20 -11.54 4.44
CA LEU A 164 -3.28 -12.63 4.13
C LEU A 164 -3.23 -13.66 5.27
N SER A 165 -2.99 -13.23 6.51
CA SER A 165 -2.89 -14.12 7.66
C SER A 165 -4.19 -14.89 7.93
N GLN A 166 -5.35 -14.24 7.74
CA GLN A 166 -6.64 -14.91 7.86
C GLN A 166 -6.79 -16.01 6.80
N ARG A 167 -6.44 -15.70 5.54
CA ARG A 167 -6.54 -16.66 4.45
C ARG A 167 -5.56 -17.83 4.60
N LEU A 168 -4.36 -17.57 5.09
CA LEU A 168 -3.40 -18.63 5.45
C LEU A 168 -3.93 -19.54 6.57
N ALA A 169 -4.60 -18.98 7.57
CA ALA A 169 -5.22 -19.77 8.63
C ALA A 169 -6.33 -20.69 8.10
N GLU A 170 -7.19 -20.19 7.20
CA GLU A 170 -8.23 -21.00 6.54
C GLU A 170 -7.61 -22.16 5.72
N LEU A 171 -6.58 -21.87 4.93
CA LEU A 171 -5.85 -22.87 4.15
C LEU A 171 -5.12 -23.88 5.04
N LYS A 172 -4.58 -23.43 6.18
CA LYS A 172 -3.96 -24.33 7.16
C LYS A 172 -4.97 -25.33 7.73
N GLU A 173 -6.17 -24.87 8.09
CA GLU A 173 -7.23 -25.78 8.54
C GLU A 173 -7.67 -26.77 7.46
N GLU A 174 -7.72 -26.32 6.19
CA GLU A 174 -7.99 -27.20 5.06
C GLU A 174 -6.90 -28.24 4.89
N PHE A 175 -5.63 -27.86 4.91
CA PHE A 175 -4.48 -28.77 4.81
C PHE A 175 -4.50 -29.82 5.92
N LEU A 176 -4.74 -29.41 7.18
CA LEU A 176 -4.84 -30.33 8.32
C LEU A 176 -6.03 -31.31 8.17
N ARG A 177 -7.16 -30.86 7.64
CA ARG A 177 -8.30 -31.75 7.34
C ARG A 177 -7.93 -32.80 6.28
N LEU A 178 -7.21 -32.41 5.24
CA LEU A 178 -6.72 -33.33 4.21
C LEU A 178 -5.71 -34.35 4.78
N GLU A 179 -4.87 -33.90 5.71
CA GLU A 179 -3.89 -34.78 6.38
C GLU A 179 -4.54 -35.85 7.25
N LEU A 180 -5.66 -35.51 7.90
CA LEU A 180 -6.45 -36.44 8.72
C LEU A 180 -7.37 -37.35 7.90
N ASP A 181 -7.53 -37.10 6.59
CA ASP A 181 -8.41 -37.91 5.75
C ASP A 181 -7.82 -39.33 5.55
N ALA A 182 -8.62 -40.33 5.93
CA ALA A 182 -8.25 -41.74 5.77
C ALA A 182 -8.19 -42.17 4.30
N ASP A 183 -8.99 -41.52 3.42
CA ASP A 183 -8.98 -41.76 1.97
C ASP A 183 -7.91 -40.90 1.29
N ARG A 184 -6.74 -41.50 1.10
CA ARG A 184 -5.59 -40.82 0.46
C ARG A 184 -5.82 -40.45 -1.01
N GLN A 185 -6.70 -41.15 -1.72
CA GLN A 185 -7.04 -40.78 -3.10
C GLN A 185 -7.92 -39.52 -3.13
N ARG A 186 -8.86 -39.42 -2.18
CA ARG A 186 -9.67 -38.20 -2.00
C ARG A 186 -8.79 -37.02 -1.58
N ALA A 187 -7.93 -37.22 -0.59
CA ALA A 187 -6.99 -36.18 -0.15
C ALA A 187 -6.08 -35.72 -1.31
N GLY A 188 -5.54 -36.64 -2.11
CA GLY A 188 -4.72 -36.32 -3.28
C GLY A 188 -5.46 -35.49 -4.33
N ARG A 189 -6.74 -35.82 -4.64
CA ARG A 189 -7.55 -35.02 -5.55
C ARG A 189 -7.91 -33.64 -5.02
N ALA A 190 -8.09 -33.50 -3.70
CA ALA A 190 -8.39 -32.23 -3.06
C ALA A 190 -7.13 -31.35 -2.88
N PHE A 191 -5.96 -31.96 -2.96
CA PHE A 191 -4.69 -31.24 -2.83
C PHE A 191 -4.38 -30.31 -4.00
N GLU A 192 -4.77 -30.66 -5.20
CA GLU A 192 -4.58 -29.78 -6.39
C GLU A 192 -5.34 -28.46 -6.27
N PRO A 193 -6.67 -28.42 -5.98
CA PRO A 193 -7.38 -27.18 -5.75
C PRO A 193 -6.86 -26.40 -4.52
N PHE A 194 -6.41 -27.10 -3.47
CA PHE A 194 -5.77 -26.46 -2.33
C PHE A 194 -4.48 -25.71 -2.74
N LEU A 195 -3.60 -26.35 -3.50
CA LEU A 195 -2.38 -25.73 -4.03
C LEU A 195 -2.71 -24.54 -4.94
N HIS A 196 -3.74 -24.66 -5.77
CA HIS A 196 -4.21 -23.57 -6.61
C HIS A 196 -4.58 -22.35 -5.73
N SER A 197 -5.37 -22.55 -4.67
CA SER A 197 -5.76 -21.48 -3.75
C SER A 197 -4.57 -20.88 -3.02
N LEU A 198 -3.58 -21.69 -2.65
CA LEU A 198 -2.36 -21.23 -2.01
C LEU A 198 -1.50 -20.37 -2.97
N PHE A 199 -1.29 -20.82 -4.20
CA PHE A 199 -0.52 -20.06 -5.19
C PHE A 199 -1.22 -18.77 -5.62
N ASP A 200 -2.55 -18.79 -5.74
CA ASP A 200 -3.36 -17.61 -6.06
C ASP A 200 -3.24 -16.53 -4.96
N LEU A 201 -3.22 -16.94 -3.70
CA LEU A 201 -3.02 -16.03 -2.56
C LEU A 201 -1.71 -15.23 -2.62
N PHE A 202 -0.71 -15.74 -3.32
CA PHE A 202 0.60 -15.10 -3.53
C PHE A 202 0.79 -14.58 -4.96
N ASP A 203 -0.31 -14.37 -5.70
CA ASP A 203 -0.32 -13.80 -7.07
C ASP A 203 0.53 -14.58 -8.09
N MET A 204 0.68 -15.90 -7.89
CA MET A 204 1.50 -16.77 -8.75
C MET A 204 0.77 -17.29 -9.98
N GLN A 205 -0.36 -16.71 -10.35
CA GLN A 205 -1.14 -17.02 -11.55
C GLN A 205 -1.31 -18.53 -11.79
N PRO A 206 -1.86 -19.30 -10.85
CA PRO A 206 -1.97 -20.73 -10.98
C PRO A 206 -2.93 -21.10 -12.13
N ARG A 207 -2.56 -22.14 -12.87
CA ARG A 207 -3.40 -22.74 -13.92
C ARG A 207 -3.67 -24.19 -13.53
N LEU A 208 -4.92 -24.59 -13.65
CA LEU A 208 -5.33 -25.98 -13.40
C LEU A 208 -4.62 -26.94 -14.35
N GLY A 209 -4.52 -28.18 -13.93
CA GLY A 209 -3.95 -29.26 -14.71
C GLY A 209 -4.61 -29.43 -16.08
N TYR A 210 -3.84 -29.85 -17.04
CA TYR A 210 -4.30 -30.12 -18.40
C TYR A 210 -3.63 -31.37 -18.97
N ASP A 211 -4.37 -32.07 -19.78
CA ASP A 211 -3.87 -33.26 -20.51
C ASP A 211 -3.26 -32.84 -21.84
N LEU A 212 -2.02 -33.22 -22.09
CA LEU A 212 -1.41 -33.23 -23.40
C LEU A 212 -1.46 -34.64 -23.96
N GLU A 213 -1.41 -34.78 -25.31
CA GLU A 213 -1.59 -36.02 -26.05
C GLU A 213 -0.88 -37.27 -25.48
N PHE A 214 0.14 -37.09 -24.61
CA PHE A 214 0.88 -38.18 -23.95
C PHE A 214 1.33 -37.84 -22.49
N GLN A 215 0.84 -36.76 -21.90
CA GLN A 215 1.29 -36.32 -20.59
C GLN A 215 0.21 -35.59 -19.79
N GLN A 216 -0.09 -36.05 -18.61
CA GLN A 216 -0.88 -35.32 -17.64
C GLN A 216 0.04 -34.34 -16.87
N ILE A 217 -0.41 -33.10 -16.74
CA ILE A 217 0.24 -32.04 -15.96
C ILE A 217 -0.74 -31.63 -14.87
N ASP A 218 -0.31 -31.70 -13.60
CA ASP A 218 -1.16 -31.39 -12.46
C ASP A 218 -1.46 -29.89 -12.36
N GLY A 219 -0.64 -29.03 -12.99
CA GLY A 219 -0.85 -27.59 -13.08
C GLY A 219 0.39 -26.83 -13.50
N SER A 220 0.29 -25.52 -13.52
CA SER A 220 1.43 -24.61 -13.70
C SER A 220 1.24 -23.34 -12.91
N ILE A 221 2.33 -22.66 -12.56
CA ILE A 221 2.35 -21.32 -11.98
C ILE A 221 3.33 -20.46 -12.76
N THR A 222 3.12 -19.14 -12.70
CA THR A 222 4.09 -18.14 -13.15
C THR A 222 4.58 -17.38 -11.93
N TYR A 223 5.89 -17.41 -11.69
CA TYR A 223 6.52 -16.73 -10.58
C TYR A 223 7.86 -16.14 -11.01
N ASP A 224 8.11 -14.87 -10.67
CA ASP A 224 9.36 -14.14 -10.97
C ASP A 224 9.77 -14.26 -12.46
N THR A 225 8.81 -14.06 -13.37
CA THR A 225 8.95 -14.18 -14.83
C THR A 225 9.19 -15.58 -15.40
N ASP A 226 9.28 -16.61 -14.57
CA ASP A 226 9.43 -17.99 -14.98
C ASP A 226 8.12 -18.78 -14.86
N ASP A 227 7.91 -19.70 -15.81
CA ASP A 227 6.82 -20.66 -15.77
C ASP A 227 7.28 -21.98 -15.14
N TYR A 228 6.55 -22.41 -14.12
CA TYR A 228 6.81 -23.67 -13.43
C TYR A 228 5.72 -24.69 -13.78
N VAL A 229 6.12 -25.86 -14.25
CA VAL A 229 5.26 -27.05 -14.34
C VAL A 229 5.12 -27.64 -12.95
N LEU A 230 3.90 -27.96 -12.52
CA LEU A 230 3.63 -28.53 -11.21
C LEU A 230 3.41 -30.05 -11.32
N GLU A 231 3.93 -30.76 -10.33
CA GLU A 231 3.57 -32.15 -10.04
C GLU A 231 3.38 -32.26 -8.52
N ALA A 232 2.22 -32.74 -8.09
CA ALA A 232 1.86 -32.85 -6.68
C ALA A 232 1.58 -34.29 -6.29
N LYS A 233 2.17 -34.77 -5.19
CA LYS A 233 1.98 -36.13 -4.71
C LYS A 233 1.61 -36.16 -3.23
N TRP A 234 0.48 -36.80 -2.95
CA TRP A 234 0.05 -37.12 -1.60
C TRP A 234 0.03 -38.64 -1.38
N LEU A 235 1.20 -39.21 -1.23
CA LEU A 235 1.40 -40.65 -1.00
C LEU A 235 1.44 -40.96 0.51
N LYS A 236 1.32 -42.23 0.89
CA LYS A 236 1.49 -42.67 2.31
C LYS A 236 2.93 -42.54 2.79
N GLY A 237 3.91 -42.56 1.93
CA GLY A 237 5.33 -42.50 2.24
C GLY A 237 6.05 -41.46 1.37
N ALA A 238 7.35 -41.33 1.60
CA ALA A 238 8.23 -40.47 0.83
C ALA A 238 8.27 -40.86 -0.65
N VAL A 239 8.41 -39.89 -1.55
CA VAL A 239 8.56 -40.12 -2.97
C VAL A 239 9.92 -40.70 -3.29
N GLU A 240 9.95 -41.78 -4.07
CA GLU A 240 11.16 -42.40 -4.57
C GLU A 240 11.75 -41.69 -5.79
N ALA A 241 12.96 -42.06 -6.22
CA ALA A 241 13.65 -41.44 -7.35
C ALA A 241 12.92 -41.56 -8.71
N GLY A 242 12.17 -42.65 -8.94
CA GLY A 242 11.51 -42.92 -10.21
C GLY A 242 10.53 -41.80 -10.65
N PRO A 243 9.57 -41.38 -9.83
CA PRO A 243 8.66 -40.25 -10.14
C PRO A 243 9.40 -38.95 -10.44
N LEU A 244 10.49 -38.64 -9.73
CA LEU A 244 11.30 -37.46 -9.97
C LEU A 244 12.03 -37.50 -11.31
N LEU A 245 12.52 -38.70 -11.70
CA LEU A 245 13.15 -38.90 -13.01
C LEU A 245 12.17 -38.61 -14.13
N LEU A 246 10.95 -39.15 -14.05
CA LEU A 246 9.90 -38.91 -15.02
C LEU A 246 9.51 -37.43 -15.10
N PHE A 247 9.44 -36.79 -13.95
CA PHE A 247 9.13 -35.35 -13.88
C PHE A 247 10.24 -34.48 -14.49
N ASN A 248 11.50 -34.79 -14.19
CA ASN A 248 12.64 -34.10 -14.78
C ASN A 248 12.62 -34.15 -16.31
N GLU A 249 12.36 -35.34 -16.87
CA GLU A 249 12.21 -35.51 -18.32
C GLU A 249 10.99 -34.74 -18.86
N LYS A 250 9.88 -34.72 -18.12
CA LYS A 250 8.68 -33.93 -18.47
C LYS A 250 9.02 -32.43 -18.58
N VAL A 251 9.74 -31.87 -17.60
CA VAL A 251 10.15 -30.46 -17.60
C VAL A 251 11.12 -30.15 -18.72
N ARG A 252 12.14 -31.01 -18.94
CA ARG A 252 13.16 -30.83 -20.00
C ARG A 252 12.57 -30.84 -21.41
N ARG A 253 11.42 -31.48 -21.63
CA ARG A 253 10.70 -31.46 -22.91
C ARG A 253 9.90 -30.18 -23.17
N LYS A 254 9.81 -29.29 -22.20
CA LYS A 254 9.14 -28.00 -22.34
C LYS A 254 10.07 -26.94 -22.95
N GLY A 255 9.65 -25.69 -22.95
CA GLY A 255 10.48 -24.57 -23.39
C GLY A 255 11.79 -24.49 -22.62
N LYS A 256 12.82 -23.92 -23.23
CA LYS A 256 14.19 -23.85 -22.68
C LYS A 256 14.26 -23.24 -21.26
N ASN A 257 13.33 -22.36 -20.94
CA ASN A 257 13.27 -21.64 -19.66
C ASN A 257 12.17 -22.18 -18.72
N ALA A 258 11.52 -23.29 -19.07
CA ALA A 258 10.53 -23.90 -18.19
C ALA A 258 11.23 -24.57 -17.03
N LEU A 259 10.74 -24.29 -15.82
CA LEU A 259 11.18 -24.91 -14.57
C LEU A 259 10.09 -25.87 -14.09
N GLY A 260 10.43 -26.74 -13.15
CA GLY A 260 9.48 -27.61 -12.48
C GLY A 260 9.39 -27.29 -11.00
N LEU A 261 8.23 -27.57 -10.40
CA LEU A 261 8.07 -27.63 -8.95
C LEU A 261 7.37 -28.94 -8.60
N PHE A 262 8.13 -29.83 -7.94
CA PHE A 262 7.63 -31.10 -7.47
C PHE A 262 7.27 -31.01 -5.99
N ILE A 263 6.01 -31.24 -5.65
CA ILE A 263 5.48 -31.11 -4.29
C ILE A 263 5.13 -32.50 -3.75
N SER A 264 5.72 -32.87 -2.61
CA SER A 264 5.42 -34.11 -1.92
C SER A 264 5.09 -33.88 -0.44
N VAL A 265 3.85 -34.17 -0.03
CA VAL A 265 3.43 -33.95 1.37
C VAL A 265 4.29 -34.76 2.35
N ASN A 266 4.60 -36.00 2.04
CA ASN A 266 5.42 -36.87 2.89
C ASN A 266 6.91 -36.89 2.51
N GLY A 267 7.36 -35.88 1.76
CA GLY A 267 8.76 -35.65 1.45
C GLY A 267 9.34 -36.65 0.46
N PHE A 268 10.66 -36.76 0.45
CA PHE A 268 11.45 -37.53 -0.52
C PHE A 268 12.36 -38.52 0.20
N SER A 269 12.51 -39.71 -0.38
CA SER A 269 13.39 -40.74 0.17
C SER A 269 14.87 -40.30 0.10
N SER A 270 15.73 -40.92 0.91
CA SER A 270 17.17 -40.64 0.86
C SER A 270 17.77 -40.99 -0.52
N GLY A 271 17.25 -42.03 -1.18
CA GLY A 271 17.65 -42.40 -2.53
C GLY A 271 17.23 -41.35 -3.56
N ALA A 272 16.03 -40.74 -3.43
CA ALA A 272 15.57 -39.65 -4.29
C ALA A 272 16.45 -38.40 -4.11
N LYS A 273 16.76 -38.02 -2.87
CA LYS A 273 17.63 -36.86 -2.57
C LYS A 273 19.02 -37.05 -3.15
N ALA A 274 19.62 -38.27 -2.97
CA ALA A 274 20.93 -38.57 -3.51
C ALA A 274 21.00 -38.61 -5.04
N ALA A 275 19.89 -38.96 -5.73
CA ALA A 275 19.84 -39.04 -7.19
C ALA A 275 19.71 -37.66 -7.87
N PHE A 276 19.24 -36.62 -7.16
CA PHE A 276 18.91 -35.32 -7.71
C PHE A 276 19.58 -34.16 -6.98
N HIS A 277 20.85 -34.32 -6.63
CA HIS A 277 21.67 -33.31 -5.94
C HIS A 277 22.46 -32.41 -6.91
N GLU A 278 22.40 -32.66 -8.23
CA GLU A 278 23.09 -31.88 -9.24
C GLU A 278 22.22 -31.64 -10.50
N GLY A 279 22.17 -30.39 -10.94
CA GLY A 279 21.76 -30.01 -12.29
C GLY A 279 20.34 -30.36 -12.69
N THR A 280 19.36 -30.22 -11.79
CA THR A 280 17.96 -30.51 -12.09
C THR A 280 17.22 -29.31 -12.70
N ALA A 281 16.20 -29.59 -13.51
CA ALA A 281 15.33 -28.55 -14.08
C ALA A 281 14.12 -28.25 -13.19
N PHE A 282 14.12 -28.66 -11.93
CA PHE A 282 13.00 -28.50 -11.00
C PHE A 282 13.45 -28.21 -9.58
N LEU A 283 12.56 -27.62 -8.82
CA LEU A 283 12.65 -27.43 -7.37
C LEU A 283 11.76 -28.46 -6.66
N THR A 284 12.08 -28.73 -5.40
CA THR A 284 11.26 -29.61 -4.55
C THR A 284 10.63 -28.84 -3.40
N MET A 285 9.43 -29.28 -2.99
CA MET A 285 8.71 -28.73 -1.84
C MET A 285 8.08 -29.87 -1.04
N GLU A 286 8.23 -29.85 0.27
CA GLU A 286 7.70 -30.87 1.18
C GLU A 286 6.49 -30.35 1.96
N GLY A 287 5.76 -31.26 2.63
CA GLY A 287 4.69 -30.89 3.55
C GLY A 287 5.15 -29.99 4.69
N THR A 288 6.39 -30.15 5.16
CA THR A 288 7.01 -29.26 6.15
C THR A 288 7.22 -27.84 5.62
N ASP A 289 7.56 -27.69 4.34
CA ASP A 289 7.66 -26.39 3.67
C ASP A 289 6.29 -25.71 3.57
N LEU A 290 5.27 -26.46 3.14
CA LEU A 290 3.88 -26.01 3.10
C LEU A 290 3.43 -25.56 4.49
N PHE A 291 3.72 -26.34 5.52
CA PHE A 291 3.35 -26.00 6.88
C PHE A 291 4.02 -24.71 7.36
N CYS A 292 5.31 -24.49 7.04
CA CYS A 292 6.00 -23.25 7.36
C CYS A 292 5.36 -22.02 6.68
N VAL A 293 4.87 -22.18 5.45
CA VAL A 293 4.15 -21.12 4.72
C VAL A 293 2.77 -20.86 5.36
N LEU A 294 2.01 -21.92 5.61
CA LEU A 294 0.67 -21.82 6.21
C LEU A 294 0.70 -21.29 7.66
N ASP A 295 1.81 -21.46 8.34
CA ASP A 295 2.08 -20.96 9.71
C ASP A 295 2.66 -19.53 9.72
N ASP A 296 2.74 -18.90 8.52
CA ASP A 296 3.28 -17.54 8.31
C ASP A 296 4.74 -17.38 8.82
N ARG A 297 5.50 -18.47 8.86
CA ARG A 297 6.93 -18.46 9.25
C ARG A 297 7.84 -18.04 8.11
N VAL A 298 7.44 -18.33 6.89
CA VAL A 298 8.11 -17.93 5.66
C VAL A 298 7.06 -17.64 4.60
N ARG A 299 7.21 -16.55 3.86
CA ARG A 299 6.34 -16.28 2.71
C ARG A 299 6.65 -17.26 1.58
N LEU A 300 5.63 -17.66 0.82
CA LEU A 300 5.80 -18.61 -0.28
C LEU A 300 6.73 -18.08 -1.38
N ASP A 301 6.64 -16.81 -1.70
CA ASP A 301 7.51 -16.12 -2.65
C ASP A 301 8.99 -16.12 -2.18
N ASP A 302 9.25 -15.82 -0.92
CA ASP A 302 10.60 -15.91 -0.32
C ASP A 302 11.13 -17.34 -0.33
N LEU A 303 10.28 -18.31 0.01
CA LEU A 303 10.66 -19.73 0.01
C LEU A 303 11.10 -20.17 -1.39
N LEU A 304 10.31 -19.89 -2.41
CA LEU A 304 10.64 -20.26 -3.80
C LEU A 304 11.88 -19.52 -4.31
N SER A 305 12.04 -18.24 -3.99
CA SER A 305 13.24 -17.47 -4.32
C SER A 305 14.50 -18.10 -3.73
N ARG A 306 14.47 -18.47 -2.44
CA ARG A 306 15.61 -19.10 -1.75
C ARG A 306 15.92 -20.49 -2.29
N LYS A 307 14.89 -21.30 -2.56
CA LYS A 307 15.06 -22.62 -3.20
C LYS A 307 15.70 -22.50 -4.59
N LYS A 308 15.19 -21.56 -5.43
CA LYS A 308 15.73 -21.29 -6.77
C LYS A 308 17.19 -20.86 -6.72
N ARG A 309 17.51 -19.93 -5.83
CA ARG A 309 18.90 -19.47 -5.63
C ARG A 309 19.81 -20.62 -5.20
N HIS A 310 19.39 -21.40 -4.20
CA HIS A 310 20.16 -22.56 -3.75
C HIS A 310 20.41 -23.56 -4.89
N ALA A 311 19.37 -23.91 -5.66
CA ALA A 311 19.51 -24.81 -6.79
C ALA A 311 20.44 -24.27 -7.88
N ASN A 312 20.42 -22.96 -8.14
CA ASN A 312 21.30 -22.31 -9.10
C ASN A 312 22.77 -22.28 -8.63
N ASP A 313 23.00 -22.10 -7.32
CA ASP A 313 24.33 -21.97 -6.75
C ASP A 313 24.98 -23.35 -6.53
N THR A 314 24.20 -24.36 -6.16
CA THR A 314 24.73 -25.68 -5.75
C THR A 314 24.40 -26.82 -6.72
N GLY A 315 23.38 -26.63 -7.58
CA GLY A 315 22.80 -27.70 -8.39
C GLY A 315 21.78 -28.57 -7.65
N ASP A 316 21.65 -28.42 -6.31
CA ASP A 316 20.74 -29.22 -5.48
C ASP A 316 19.32 -28.64 -5.49
N CYS A 317 18.35 -29.43 -5.93
CA CYS A 317 16.94 -29.04 -5.93
C CYS A 317 16.26 -29.18 -4.55
N TYR A 318 16.97 -29.74 -3.56
CA TYR A 318 16.42 -30.03 -2.24
C TYR A 318 16.95 -29.03 -1.20
N PHE A 319 16.14 -28.04 -0.85
CA PHE A 319 16.47 -27.05 0.19
C PHE A 319 15.22 -26.76 1.04
N PRO A 320 15.04 -27.45 2.18
CA PRO A 320 13.84 -27.36 3.00
C PRO A 320 13.77 -26.05 3.79
N ALA A 321 12.54 -25.59 4.06
CA ALA A 321 12.26 -24.31 4.72
C ALA A 321 12.91 -24.18 6.11
N HIS A 322 13.03 -25.28 6.87
CA HIS A 322 13.61 -25.23 8.22
C HIS A 322 15.08 -24.81 8.23
N LEU A 323 15.80 -24.96 7.12
CA LEU A 323 17.18 -24.45 6.97
C LEU A 323 17.24 -22.95 6.62
N MET A 324 16.08 -22.31 6.46
CA MET A 324 15.96 -20.90 6.09
C MET A 324 15.45 -20.03 7.25
N LEU A 325 15.07 -20.66 8.38
CA LEU A 325 14.37 -20.03 9.51
C LEU A 325 15.31 -19.66 10.67
N ASP A 326 16.54 -19.27 10.38
CA ASP A 326 17.49 -18.77 11.39
C ASP A 326 17.21 -17.30 11.74
#